data_f5887a506bdf096959b689d2ddbb1c30
#
_entry.id   f5887a506bdf096959b689d2ddbb1c30
#
_cell.length_a   1.000
_cell.length_b   1.000
_cell.length_c   1.000
_cell.angle_alpha   90.00
_cell.angle_beta   90.00
_cell.angle_gamma   90.00
#
_symmetry.space_group_name_H-M   'P 1'
#
loop_
_entity.id
_entity.type
_entity.pdbx_description
1 polymer ?
#
loop_
_entity_poly.entity_id
_entity_poly.type
_entity_poly.pdbx_seq_one_letter_code
_entity_poly.pdbx_strand_id
1 'polypeptide(L)'
;MLGGLLAICSAACFAFNNASVRRAVLTGSIVQGMAITVPIGVPLFFIAALVTGNLAAVMGFSPTALAALSAAGVMHFVWGRYCNYRATRAIGTNLVAPIQQFNLLVTLVLAIWLLGEYLTPLKILGIALILLGPTVTMQKAKAAPGERAVSDEKITPIDAEKPAAFQPKYAEGYIFSLLSATGYGLSPVLVRVGLENQGIGVSLAGGLVAYIAATAAFALVLLWPGQWKHVWETDREAAKWFTFSGFLVFFSQMFLYMAMSVAPVTVVSPINRLSILFRLFFSRLLNPQHEVFGGSVILATVVSLLGAVALSLSTDVVQSLLPLPESMVTLLNWRWP
;
A
#
# COMPACT_ATOMS: atom_id res chain seq x y z
N MET A 1 19.20 15.20 0.95
CA MET A 1 17.96 16.01 0.85
C MET A 1 17.06 15.55 -0.31
N LEU A 2 17.55 15.41 -1.55
CA LEU A 2 16.73 15.04 -2.71
C LEU A 2 15.96 13.72 -2.51
N GLY A 3 16.64 12.65 -2.05
CA GLY A 3 15.99 11.34 -1.80
C GLY A 3 14.84 11.41 -0.80
N GLY A 4 14.98 12.22 0.25
CA GLY A 4 13.89 12.43 1.23
C GLY A 4 12.69 13.15 0.61
N LEU A 5 12.91 14.17 -0.20
CA LEU A 5 11.83 14.88 -0.91
C LEU A 5 11.09 13.94 -1.87
N LEU A 6 11.82 13.15 -2.65
CA LEU A 6 11.24 12.16 -3.56
C LEU A 6 10.42 11.11 -2.78
N ALA A 7 10.91 10.66 -1.62
CA ALA A 7 10.16 9.72 -0.76
C ALA A 7 8.86 10.35 -0.22
N ILE A 8 8.87 11.63 0.16
CA ILE A 8 7.66 12.36 0.57
C ILE A 8 6.67 12.48 -0.60
N CYS A 9 7.14 12.85 -1.80
CA CYS A 9 6.30 12.90 -2.99
C CYS A 9 5.67 11.53 -3.31
N SER A 10 6.47 10.45 -3.23
CA SER A 10 5.98 9.08 -3.38
C SER A 10 4.88 8.76 -2.35
N ALA A 11 5.13 9.06 -1.08
CA ALA A 11 4.19 8.82 0.02
C ALA A 11 2.87 9.59 -0.18
N ALA A 12 2.95 10.85 -0.59
CA ALA A 12 1.78 11.70 -0.86
C ALA A 12 0.97 11.16 -2.05
N CYS A 13 1.64 10.85 -3.18
CA CYS A 13 0.98 10.27 -4.35
C CYS A 13 0.30 8.93 -4.02
N PHE A 14 0.96 8.06 -3.23
CA PHE A 14 0.38 6.78 -2.80
C PHE A 14 -0.85 6.96 -1.90
N ALA A 15 -0.79 7.91 -0.99
CA ALA A 15 -1.90 8.23 -0.11
C ALA A 15 -3.09 8.81 -0.90
N PHE A 16 -2.82 9.72 -1.82
CA PHE A 16 -3.84 10.31 -2.68
C PHE A 16 -4.46 9.26 -3.62
N ASN A 17 -3.64 8.35 -4.17
CA ASN A 17 -4.13 7.18 -4.90
C ASN A 17 -5.16 6.39 -4.09
N ASN A 18 -4.86 6.05 -2.83
CA ASN A 18 -5.78 5.27 -1.99
C ASN A 18 -7.10 6.02 -1.70
N ALA A 19 -7.04 7.32 -1.47
CA ALA A 19 -8.24 8.14 -1.28
C ALA A 19 -9.08 8.24 -2.57
N SER A 20 -8.42 8.32 -3.74
CA SER A 20 -9.06 8.32 -5.06
C SER A 20 -9.72 6.98 -5.37
N VAL A 21 -9.05 5.86 -5.06
CA VAL A 21 -9.61 4.51 -5.15
C VAL A 21 -10.87 4.39 -4.29
N ARG A 22 -10.85 4.93 -3.06
CA ARG A 22 -12.04 4.92 -2.19
C ARG A 22 -13.22 5.60 -2.87
N ARG A 23 -12.98 6.75 -3.50
CA ARG A 23 -14.01 7.48 -4.25
C ARG A 23 -14.54 6.66 -5.43
N ALA A 24 -13.62 6.04 -6.18
CA ALA A 24 -13.96 5.27 -7.36
C ALA A 24 -14.77 4.00 -7.05
N VAL A 25 -14.45 3.28 -5.96
CA VAL A 25 -15.15 2.02 -5.60
C VAL A 25 -16.53 2.23 -4.98
N LEU A 26 -16.98 3.48 -4.79
CA LEU A 26 -18.35 3.78 -4.36
C LEU A 26 -19.36 3.50 -5.48
N THR A 27 -18.99 3.80 -6.72
CA THR A 27 -19.85 3.61 -7.90
C THR A 27 -19.30 2.54 -8.85
N GLY A 28 -17.98 2.38 -8.93
CA GLY A 28 -17.33 1.39 -9.78
C GLY A 28 -17.07 0.05 -9.09
N SER A 29 -16.98 -1.01 -9.90
CA SER A 29 -16.57 -2.33 -9.41
C SER A 29 -15.06 -2.46 -9.33
N ILE A 30 -14.59 -3.46 -8.56
CA ILE A 30 -13.16 -3.74 -8.40
C ILE A 30 -12.53 -4.15 -9.74
N VAL A 31 -13.24 -4.97 -10.52
CA VAL A 31 -12.77 -5.43 -11.85
C VAL A 31 -12.64 -4.25 -12.82
N GLN A 32 -13.62 -3.35 -12.84
CA GLN A 32 -13.56 -2.10 -13.61
C GLN A 32 -12.35 -1.25 -13.23
N GLY A 33 -12.12 -1.08 -11.93
CA GLY A 33 -10.97 -0.34 -11.43
C GLY A 33 -9.63 -0.97 -11.84
N MET A 34 -9.52 -2.28 -11.78
CA MET A 34 -8.31 -2.99 -12.21
C MET A 34 -8.11 -2.92 -13.72
N ALA A 35 -9.17 -3.01 -14.51
CA ALA A 35 -9.12 -2.91 -15.98
C ALA A 35 -8.59 -1.54 -16.44
N ILE A 36 -8.77 -0.50 -15.65
CA ILE A 36 -8.23 0.84 -15.93
C ILE A 36 -6.83 1.00 -15.33
N THR A 37 -6.65 0.72 -14.04
CA THR A 37 -5.43 1.10 -13.30
C THR A 37 -4.24 0.18 -13.55
N VAL A 38 -4.45 -1.07 -13.98
CA VAL A 38 -3.34 -2.00 -14.26
C VAL A 38 -2.72 -1.72 -15.62
N PRO A 39 -3.48 -1.67 -16.74
CA PRO A 39 -2.89 -1.43 -18.05
C PRO A 39 -2.27 -0.04 -18.22
N ILE A 40 -2.80 0.99 -17.54
CA ILE A 40 -2.28 2.37 -17.66
C ILE A 40 -0.80 2.49 -17.24
N GLY A 41 -0.32 1.59 -16.39
CA GLY A 41 1.08 1.55 -16.00
C GLY A 41 2.03 1.16 -17.13
N VAL A 42 1.57 0.37 -18.10
CA VAL A 42 2.41 -0.10 -19.23
C VAL A 42 2.90 1.09 -20.08
N PRO A 43 2.05 1.94 -20.68
CA PRO A 43 2.52 3.06 -21.47
C PRO A 43 3.33 4.08 -20.63
N LEU A 44 2.97 4.28 -19.37
CA LEU A 44 3.66 5.24 -18.52
C LEU A 44 5.09 4.77 -18.16
N PHE A 45 5.28 3.50 -17.79
CA PHE A 45 6.63 2.96 -17.56
C PHE A 45 7.41 2.78 -18.85
N PHE A 46 6.74 2.49 -19.98
CA PHE A 46 7.39 2.49 -21.29
C PHE A 46 7.97 3.87 -21.63
N ILE A 47 7.19 4.94 -21.48
CA ILE A 47 7.65 6.31 -21.70
C ILE A 47 8.77 6.65 -20.73
N ALA A 48 8.66 6.31 -19.45
CA ALA A 48 9.70 6.57 -18.46
C ALA A 48 11.01 5.85 -18.80
N ALA A 49 10.97 4.56 -19.19
CA ALA A 49 12.13 3.80 -19.60
C ALA A 49 12.76 4.34 -20.91
N LEU A 50 11.92 4.81 -21.86
CA LEU A 50 12.36 5.42 -23.11
C LEU A 50 13.07 6.74 -22.86
N VAL A 51 12.47 7.65 -22.08
CA VAL A 51 13.02 8.99 -21.77
C VAL A 51 14.34 8.89 -20.99
N THR A 52 14.47 7.88 -20.11
CA THR A 52 15.72 7.65 -19.37
C THR A 52 16.77 6.88 -20.17
N GLY A 53 16.50 6.50 -21.43
CA GLY A 53 17.40 5.76 -22.29
C GLY A 53 17.61 4.29 -21.87
N ASN A 54 16.78 3.74 -20.99
CA ASN A 54 16.94 2.40 -20.41
C ASN A 54 15.96 1.35 -20.96
N LEU A 55 15.24 1.65 -22.03
CA LEU A 55 14.26 0.70 -22.60
C LEU A 55 14.95 -0.59 -23.07
N ALA A 56 16.14 -0.50 -23.66
CA ALA A 56 16.91 -1.66 -24.11
C ALA A 56 17.33 -2.61 -22.96
N ALA A 57 17.34 -2.12 -21.72
CA ALA A 57 17.65 -2.94 -20.54
C ALA A 57 16.67 -4.10 -20.34
N VAL A 58 15.44 -3.99 -20.86
CA VAL A 58 14.44 -5.08 -20.84
C VAL A 58 15.00 -6.35 -21.48
N MET A 59 15.75 -6.23 -22.57
CA MET A 59 16.36 -7.37 -23.28
C MET A 59 17.59 -7.95 -22.56
N GLY A 60 18.16 -7.22 -21.62
CA GLY A 60 19.32 -7.64 -20.83
C GLY A 60 18.98 -8.40 -19.55
N PHE A 61 17.71 -8.49 -19.17
CA PHE A 61 17.32 -9.24 -17.97
C PHE A 61 17.52 -10.74 -18.13
N SER A 62 18.09 -11.39 -17.12
CA SER A 62 18.17 -12.84 -17.05
C SER A 62 16.77 -13.47 -16.95
N PRO A 63 16.59 -14.75 -17.34
CA PRO A 63 15.32 -15.45 -17.18
C PRO A 63 14.79 -15.41 -15.73
N THR A 64 15.69 -15.53 -14.76
CA THR A 64 15.34 -15.44 -13.33
C THR A 64 14.84 -14.05 -12.96
N ALA A 65 15.50 -12.98 -13.44
CA ALA A 65 15.08 -11.61 -13.22
C ALA A 65 13.70 -11.35 -13.85
N LEU A 66 13.49 -11.79 -15.10
CA LEU A 66 12.19 -11.68 -15.77
C LEU A 66 11.09 -12.41 -15.01
N ALA A 67 11.35 -13.64 -14.54
CA ALA A 67 10.38 -14.41 -13.75
C ALA A 67 10.06 -13.72 -12.42
N ALA A 68 11.08 -13.22 -11.69
CA ALA A 68 10.91 -12.53 -10.43
C ALA A 68 10.13 -11.22 -10.61
N LEU A 69 10.48 -10.39 -11.61
CA LEU A 69 9.79 -9.14 -11.92
C LEU A 69 8.34 -9.38 -12.36
N SER A 70 8.11 -10.40 -13.17
CA SER A 70 6.76 -10.80 -13.62
C SER A 70 5.91 -11.25 -12.43
N ALA A 71 6.45 -12.12 -11.57
CA ALA A 71 5.77 -12.56 -10.35
C ALA A 71 5.51 -11.39 -9.40
N ALA A 72 6.47 -10.47 -9.23
CA ALA A 72 6.29 -9.25 -8.46
C ALA A 72 5.13 -8.41 -8.99
N GLY A 73 5.04 -8.25 -10.32
CA GLY A 73 3.96 -7.52 -10.98
C GLY A 73 2.60 -8.15 -10.71
N VAL A 74 2.45 -9.44 -10.91
CA VAL A 74 1.20 -10.18 -10.65
C VAL A 74 0.81 -10.09 -9.17
N MET A 75 1.75 -10.32 -8.24
CA MET A 75 1.48 -10.26 -6.80
C MET A 75 1.12 -8.85 -6.34
N HIS A 76 1.78 -7.82 -6.86
CA HIS A 76 1.52 -6.43 -6.47
C HIS A 76 0.27 -5.86 -7.13
N PHE A 77 0.21 -5.92 -8.47
CA PHE A 77 -0.76 -5.17 -9.26
C PHE A 77 -2.04 -5.96 -9.56
N VAL A 78 -2.02 -7.29 -9.44
CA VAL A 78 -3.24 -8.10 -9.58
C VAL A 78 -3.74 -8.52 -8.21
N TRP A 79 -3.04 -9.39 -7.51
CA TRP A 79 -3.46 -9.92 -6.22
C TRP A 79 -3.59 -8.84 -5.13
N GLY A 80 -2.49 -8.14 -4.84
CA GLY A 80 -2.43 -7.12 -3.79
C GLY A 80 -3.42 -5.99 -4.04
N ARG A 81 -3.52 -5.53 -5.29
CA ARG A 81 -4.43 -4.44 -5.68
C ARG A 81 -5.90 -4.88 -5.62
N TYR A 82 -6.25 -6.06 -6.13
CA TYR A 82 -7.60 -6.60 -6.00
C TYR A 82 -8.06 -6.64 -4.55
N CYS A 83 -7.23 -7.24 -3.69
CA CYS A 83 -7.53 -7.35 -2.27
C CYS A 83 -7.61 -5.96 -1.59
N ASN A 84 -6.71 -5.04 -1.95
CA ASN A 84 -6.73 -3.67 -1.44
C ASN A 84 -8.01 -2.91 -1.83
N TYR A 85 -8.44 -3.01 -3.08
CA TYR A 85 -9.65 -2.33 -3.54
C TYR A 85 -10.88 -2.91 -2.84
N ARG A 86 -10.93 -4.23 -2.67
CA ARG A 86 -12.01 -4.90 -1.97
C ARG A 86 -12.06 -4.51 -0.48
N ALA A 87 -10.92 -4.48 0.19
CA ALA A 87 -10.81 -4.00 1.56
C ALA A 87 -11.25 -2.53 1.70
N THR A 88 -10.74 -1.67 0.81
CA THR A 88 -11.08 -0.24 0.77
C THR A 88 -12.57 -0.01 0.56
N ARG A 89 -13.21 -0.81 -0.30
CA ARG A 89 -14.66 -0.76 -0.50
C ARG A 89 -15.43 -1.17 0.77
N ALA A 90 -14.95 -2.20 1.47
CA ALA A 90 -15.61 -2.77 2.64
C ALA A 90 -15.50 -1.90 3.90
N ILE A 91 -14.33 -1.35 4.21
CA ILE A 91 -14.07 -0.65 5.50
C ILE A 91 -13.48 0.76 5.34
N GLY A 92 -13.29 1.24 4.12
CA GLY A 92 -12.64 2.52 3.86
C GLY A 92 -11.13 2.46 3.99
N THR A 93 -10.46 3.46 3.42
CA THR A 93 -8.99 3.46 3.33
C THR A 93 -8.31 3.75 4.67
N ASN A 94 -8.97 4.47 5.58
CA ASN A 94 -8.41 4.79 6.90
C ASN A 94 -8.26 3.56 7.81
N LEU A 95 -9.23 2.63 7.77
CA LEU A 95 -9.15 1.38 8.52
C LEU A 95 -8.23 0.35 7.86
N VAL A 96 -8.14 0.36 6.52
CA VAL A 96 -7.21 -0.48 5.77
C VAL A 96 -5.75 -0.12 6.07
N ALA A 97 -5.43 1.18 6.27
CA ALA A 97 -4.07 1.66 6.38
C ALA A 97 -3.24 1.01 7.51
N PRO A 98 -3.71 0.90 8.76
CA PRO A 98 -2.98 0.23 9.83
C PRO A 98 -2.76 -1.26 9.54
N ILE A 99 -3.78 -1.95 9.00
CA ILE A 99 -3.71 -3.38 8.71
C ILE A 99 -2.71 -3.66 7.57
N GLN A 100 -2.64 -2.79 6.59
CA GLN A 100 -1.67 -2.93 5.50
C GLN A 100 -0.21 -2.91 5.97
N GLN A 101 0.11 -2.40 7.16
CA GLN A 101 1.47 -2.46 7.69
C GLN A 101 1.95 -3.90 7.94
N PHE A 102 1.05 -4.87 8.01
CA PHE A 102 1.40 -6.30 8.01
C PHE A 102 2.24 -6.72 6.80
N ASN A 103 2.23 -5.95 5.70
CA ASN A 103 3.12 -6.19 4.57
C ASN A 103 4.60 -6.18 4.97
N LEU A 104 4.98 -5.36 5.97
CA LEU A 104 6.34 -5.31 6.50
C LEU A 104 6.72 -6.60 7.25
N LEU A 105 5.74 -7.20 7.95
CA LEU A 105 5.97 -8.47 8.63
C LEU A 105 6.18 -9.60 7.61
N VAL A 106 5.40 -9.60 6.53
CA VAL A 106 5.59 -10.55 5.42
C VAL A 106 6.97 -10.37 4.80
N THR A 107 7.36 -9.13 4.50
CA THR A 107 8.70 -8.83 3.95
C THR A 107 9.80 -9.26 4.90
N LEU A 108 9.66 -9.01 6.22
CA LEU A 108 10.65 -9.39 7.23
C LEU A 108 10.80 -10.91 7.34
N VAL A 109 9.68 -11.66 7.41
CA VAL A 109 9.71 -13.13 7.46
C VAL A 109 10.46 -13.68 6.24
N LEU A 110 10.17 -13.15 5.06
CA LEU A 110 10.87 -13.56 3.83
C LEU A 110 12.34 -13.16 3.84
N ALA A 111 12.69 -11.98 4.38
CA ALA A 111 14.08 -11.55 4.50
C ALA A 111 14.88 -12.44 5.47
N ILE A 112 14.30 -12.83 6.60
CA ILE A 112 14.91 -13.76 7.53
C ILE A 112 15.13 -15.13 6.85
N TRP A 113 14.08 -15.65 6.21
CA TRP A 113 14.12 -16.99 5.64
C TRP A 113 14.97 -17.11 4.38
N LEU A 114 14.92 -16.10 3.46
CA LEU A 114 15.62 -16.14 2.18
C LEU A 114 16.99 -15.46 2.22
N LEU A 115 17.17 -14.44 3.07
CA LEU A 115 18.37 -13.62 3.11
C LEU A 115 19.20 -13.83 4.37
N GLY A 116 18.73 -14.67 5.33
CA GLY A 116 19.42 -14.90 6.59
C GLY A 116 19.49 -13.66 7.49
N GLU A 117 18.51 -12.74 7.38
CA GLU A 117 18.46 -11.56 8.25
C GLU A 117 18.14 -11.93 9.68
N TYR A 118 18.64 -11.14 10.64
CA TYR A 118 18.42 -11.34 12.06
C TYR A 118 17.30 -10.44 12.61
N LEU A 119 16.64 -10.90 13.66
CA LEU A 119 15.76 -10.06 14.48
C LEU A 119 16.60 -9.26 15.47
N THR A 120 16.34 -7.95 15.53
CA THR A 120 16.89 -7.06 16.56
C THR A 120 15.78 -6.63 17.52
N PRO A 121 16.07 -6.17 18.74
CA PRO A 121 15.06 -5.65 19.66
C PRO A 121 14.18 -4.56 19.04
N LEU A 122 14.74 -3.72 18.19
CA LEU A 122 14.00 -2.69 17.46
C LEU A 122 13.00 -3.30 16.46
N LYS A 123 13.40 -4.36 15.74
CA LYS A 123 12.50 -5.11 14.86
C LYS A 123 11.38 -5.80 15.64
N ILE A 124 11.68 -6.38 16.82
CA ILE A 124 10.70 -7.00 17.70
C ILE A 124 9.68 -5.97 18.21
N LEU A 125 10.16 -4.80 18.67
CA LEU A 125 9.29 -3.69 19.06
C LEU A 125 8.38 -3.24 17.88
N GLY A 126 8.95 -3.11 16.69
CA GLY A 126 8.21 -2.77 15.49
C GLY A 126 7.11 -3.78 15.17
N ILE A 127 7.40 -5.08 15.27
CA ILE A 127 6.42 -6.17 15.11
C ILE A 127 5.28 -5.99 16.13
N ALA A 128 5.60 -5.84 17.41
CA ALA A 128 4.61 -5.68 18.47
C ALA A 128 3.68 -4.48 18.22
N LEU A 129 4.22 -3.34 17.85
CA LEU A 129 3.43 -2.13 17.55
C LEU A 129 2.55 -2.30 16.30
N ILE A 130 3.04 -2.96 15.24
CA ILE A 130 2.24 -3.25 14.04
C ILE A 130 1.08 -4.18 14.37
N LEU A 131 1.29 -5.17 15.23
CA LEU A 131 0.23 -6.07 15.67
C LEU A 131 -0.80 -5.39 16.57
N LEU A 132 -0.36 -4.44 17.41
CA LEU A 132 -1.25 -3.69 18.31
C LEU A 132 -2.10 -2.65 17.58
N GLY A 133 -1.58 -2.01 16.53
CA GLY A 133 -2.30 -0.94 15.82
C GLY A 133 -3.73 -1.32 15.41
N PRO A 134 -3.96 -2.40 14.63
CA PRO A 134 -5.29 -2.81 14.22
C PRO A 134 -6.21 -3.24 15.38
N THR A 135 -5.66 -3.82 16.47
CA THR A 135 -6.47 -4.28 17.61
C THR A 135 -7.21 -3.13 18.29
N VAL A 136 -6.64 -1.92 18.28
CA VAL A 136 -7.27 -0.70 18.80
C VAL A 136 -8.58 -0.38 18.06
N THR A 137 -8.62 -0.60 16.74
CA THR A 137 -9.84 -0.38 15.94
C THR A 137 -10.82 -1.54 16.05
N MET A 138 -10.32 -2.78 16.18
CA MET A 138 -11.17 -3.99 16.30
C MET A 138 -11.95 -4.04 17.60
N GLN A 139 -11.39 -3.58 18.71
CA GLN A 139 -12.09 -3.58 20.00
C GLN A 139 -13.33 -2.67 19.98
N LYS A 140 -13.24 -1.50 19.32
CA LYS A 140 -14.40 -0.62 19.15
C LYS A 140 -15.43 -1.16 18.16
N ALA A 141 -15.02 -1.92 17.16
CA ALA A 141 -15.94 -2.59 16.24
C ALA A 141 -16.79 -3.66 16.95
N LYS A 142 -16.24 -4.33 17.97
CA LYS A 142 -16.95 -5.32 18.80
C LYS A 142 -17.85 -4.66 19.87
N ALA A 143 -17.47 -3.47 20.35
CA ALA A 143 -18.26 -2.74 21.34
C ALA A 143 -19.46 -1.96 20.75
N ALA A 144 -19.56 -1.85 19.42
CA ALA A 144 -20.62 -1.12 18.74
C ALA A 144 -21.87 -1.94 18.28
N PRO A 145 -22.08 -3.22 18.54
CA PRO A 145 -23.25 -3.97 18.07
C PRO A 145 -24.52 -3.78 18.94
N GLY A 146 -24.53 -2.94 19.97
CA GLY A 146 -25.66 -2.91 20.92
C GLY A 146 -26.26 -1.55 21.24
N GLU A 147 -25.58 -0.44 21.03
CA GLU A 147 -26.02 0.85 21.61
C GLU A 147 -26.58 1.89 20.62
N ARG A 148 -26.87 1.53 19.38
CA ARG A 148 -27.63 2.39 18.46
C ARG A 148 -28.94 1.76 17.98
N ALA A 149 -29.49 0.85 18.74
CA ALA A 149 -30.90 0.52 18.66
C ALA A 149 -31.58 1.31 19.80
N VAL A 150 -32.43 2.26 19.39
CA VAL A 150 -33.45 2.91 20.23
C VAL A 150 -32.94 3.88 21.29
N SER A 151 -32.57 5.07 20.90
CA SER A 151 -33.06 6.25 21.60
C SER A 151 -34.36 6.67 20.87
N ASP A 152 -35.47 6.54 21.57
CA ASP A 152 -36.77 7.08 21.19
C ASP A 152 -36.65 8.60 21.04
N GLU A 153 -36.22 9.07 19.91
CA GLU A 153 -36.40 10.47 19.53
C GLU A 153 -37.49 10.52 18.47
N LYS A 154 -38.59 11.12 18.87
CA LYS A 154 -39.81 11.34 18.08
C LYS A 154 -39.46 11.78 16.67
N ILE A 155 -39.78 10.93 15.70
CA ILE A 155 -39.67 11.22 14.27
C ILE A 155 -40.61 12.39 13.96
N THR A 156 -40.06 13.57 13.81
CA THR A 156 -40.72 14.66 13.11
C THR A 156 -40.53 14.46 11.61
N PRO A 157 -41.56 14.58 10.77
CA PRO A 157 -41.57 14.20 9.36
C PRO A 157 -40.86 15.18 8.41
N ILE A 158 -39.84 15.91 8.81
CA ILE A 158 -39.21 16.97 8.00
C ILE A 158 -37.72 16.78 7.81
N ASP A 159 -37.12 15.62 8.15
CA ASP A 159 -35.72 15.33 7.81
C ASP A 159 -35.68 14.50 6.52
N ALA A 160 -35.79 15.22 5.39
CA ALA A 160 -35.47 14.68 4.08
C ALA A 160 -34.00 14.18 4.03
N GLU A 161 -33.86 12.87 3.86
CA GLU A 161 -32.67 12.15 3.34
C GLU A 161 -31.27 12.68 3.75
N LYS A 162 -30.89 12.50 5.00
CA LYS A 162 -29.46 12.38 5.31
C LYS A 162 -28.96 11.10 4.64
N PRO A 163 -27.90 11.17 3.78
CA PRO A 163 -27.32 9.98 3.17
C PRO A 163 -27.00 8.96 4.26
N ALA A 164 -27.45 7.71 4.09
CA ALA A 164 -27.20 6.64 5.07
C ALA A 164 -25.72 6.59 5.43
N ALA A 165 -25.40 6.70 6.72
CA ALA A 165 -24.02 6.70 7.19
C ALA A 165 -23.30 5.43 6.73
N PHE A 166 -22.06 5.56 6.26
CA PHE A 166 -21.25 4.43 5.81
C PHE A 166 -21.15 3.36 6.92
N GLN A 167 -21.58 2.13 6.60
CA GLN A 167 -21.52 0.99 7.49
C GLN A 167 -20.37 0.05 7.05
N PRO A 168 -19.26 -0.02 7.82
CA PRO A 168 -18.13 -0.85 7.47
C PRO A 168 -18.44 -2.34 7.59
N LYS A 169 -18.04 -3.13 6.57
CA LYS A 169 -18.07 -4.59 6.59
C LYS A 169 -16.74 -5.11 7.14
N TYR A 170 -16.59 -5.12 8.47
CA TYR A 170 -15.30 -5.34 9.14
C TYR A 170 -14.65 -6.68 8.77
N ALA A 171 -15.38 -7.80 8.82
CA ALA A 171 -14.81 -9.13 8.53
C ALA A 171 -14.21 -9.19 7.11
N GLU A 172 -14.97 -8.76 6.11
CA GLU A 172 -14.51 -8.70 4.72
C GLU A 172 -13.29 -7.76 4.58
N GLY A 173 -13.39 -6.58 5.17
CA GLY A 173 -12.34 -5.58 5.11
C GLY A 173 -11.02 -6.05 5.73
N TYR A 174 -11.05 -6.68 6.90
CA TYR A 174 -9.86 -7.19 7.57
C TYR A 174 -9.22 -8.36 6.79
N ILE A 175 -10.01 -9.33 6.34
CA ILE A 175 -9.50 -10.47 5.55
C ILE A 175 -8.79 -9.95 4.29
N PHE A 176 -9.45 -9.09 3.50
CA PHE A 176 -8.86 -8.59 2.27
C PHE A 176 -7.71 -7.61 2.50
N SER A 177 -7.66 -6.89 3.62
CA SER A 177 -6.49 -6.08 4.01
C SER A 177 -5.27 -6.97 4.29
N LEU A 178 -5.43 -8.08 5.02
CA LEU A 178 -4.35 -9.03 5.29
C LEU A 178 -3.90 -9.73 4.01
N LEU A 179 -4.83 -10.19 3.16
CA LEU A 179 -4.49 -10.76 1.85
C LEU A 179 -3.76 -9.76 0.95
N SER A 180 -4.15 -8.49 0.98
CA SER A 180 -3.42 -7.43 0.29
C SER A 180 -2.00 -7.26 0.84
N ALA A 181 -1.84 -7.33 2.17
CA ALA A 181 -0.54 -7.22 2.81
C ALA A 181 0.43 -8.33 2.39
N THR A 182 -0.06 -9.57 2.12
CA THR A 182 0.82 -10.64 1.59
C THR A 182 1.37 -10.29 0.21
N GLY A 183 0.53 -9.82 -0.70
CA GLY A 183 0.95 -9.42 -2.04
C GLY A 183 1.95 -8.26 -2.03
N TYR A 184 1.65 -7.23 -1.25
CA TYR A 184 2.51 -6.05 -1.11
C TYR A 184 3.79 -6.32 -0.31
N GLY A 185 3.80 -7.33 0.57
CA GLY A 185 5.00 -7.74 1.30
C GLY A 185 5.94 -8.64 0.49
N LEU A 186 5.39 -9.54 -0.33
CA LEU A 186 6.16 -10.43 -1.19
C LEU A 186 6.79 -9.67 -2.38
N SER A 187 6.05 -8.74 -2.98
CA SER A 187 6.48 -8.04 -4.19
C SER A 187 7.83 -7.33 -4.06
N PRO A 188 8.17 -6.56 -3.01
CA PRO A 188 9.47 -5.91 -2.89
C PRO A 188 10.65 -6.90 -2.85
N VAL A 189 10.45 -8.07 -2.25
CA VAL A 189 11.48 -9.13 -2.22
C VAL A 189 11.75 -9.67 -3.62
N LEU A 190 10.70 -9.94 -4.39
CA LEU A 190 10.80 -10.37 -5.78
C LEU A 190 11.44 -9.31 -6.68
N VAL A 191 11.07 -8.03 -6.49
CA VAL A 191 11.71 -6.91 -7.20
C VAL A 191 13.19 -6.85 -6.89
N ARG A 192 13.60 -7.03 -5.62
CA ARG A 192 15.02 -7.06 -5.23
C ARG A 192 15.77 -8.19 -5.94
N VAL A 193 15.20 -9.40 -5.98
CA VAL A 193 15.78 -10.54 -6.73
C VAL A 193 15.96 -10.21 -8.23
N GLY A 194 14.98 -9.51 -8.82
CA GLY A 194 14.99 -9.15 -10.23
C GLY A 194 15.92 -7.98 -10.59
N LEU A 195 16.19 -7.08 -9.64
CA LEU A 195 16.93 -5.82 -9.86
C LEU A 195 18.23 -5.74 -9.04
N GLU A 196 18.71 -6.84 -8.50
CA GLU A 196 19.94 -6.84 -7.71
C GLU A 196 21.11 -6.27 -8.52
N ASN A 197 21.80 -5.26 -7.92
CA ASN A 197 22.94 -4.54 -8.51
C ASN A 197 22.64 -3.75 -9.80
N GLN A 198 21.37 -3.45 -10.10
CA GLN A 198 20.96 -2.66 -11.26
C GLN A 198 20.76 -1.17 -10.89
N GLY A 199 21.11 -0.27 -11.81
CA GLY A 199 20.89 1.18 -11.62
C GLY A 199 19.42 1.59 -11.77
N ILE A 200 19.12 2.88 -11.46
CA ILE A 200 17.73 3.41 -11.43
C ILE A 200 17.01 3.28 -12.76
N GLY A 201 17.69 3.60 -13.85
CA GLY A 201 17.07 3.54 -15.16
C GLY A 201 16.62 2.12 -15.48
N VAL A 202 17.40 1.11 -15.11
CA VAL A 202 17.06 -0.30 -15.23
C VAL A 202 15.87 -0.67 -14.33
N SER A 203 15.71 -0.02 -13.16
CA SER A 203 14.54 -0.23 -12.30
C SER A 203 13.23 0.19 -12.98
N LEU A 204 13.25 1.25 -13.81
CA LEU A 204 12.07 1.66 -14.59
C LEU A 204 11.73 0.64 -15.69
N ALA A 205 12.75 0.06 -16.34
CA ALA A 205 12.56 -1.05 -17.28
C ALA A 205 11.99 -2.31 -16.57
N GLY A 206 12.47 -2.59 -15.35
CA GLY A 206 11.90 -3.64 -14.50
C GLY A 206 10.43 -3.39 -14.13
N GLY A 207 10.06 -2.14 -13.85
CA GLY A 207 8.68 -1.73 -13.63
C GLY A 207 7.80 -1.99 -14.87
N LEU A 208 8.32 -1.73 -16.06
CA LEU A 208 7.64 -2.05 -17.33
C LEU A 208 7.35 -3.56 -17.44
N VAL A 209 8.35 -4.42 -17.19
CA VAL A 209 8.17 -5.89 -17.19
C VAL A 209 7.07 -6.31 -16.20
N ALA A 210 7.10 -5.78 -14.99
CA ALA A 210 6.11 -6.08 -13.96
C ALA A 210 4.69 -5.68 -14.38
N TYR A 211 4.51 -4.49 -14.97
CA TYR A 211 3.20 -4.04 -15.44
C TYR A 211 2.70 -4.78 -16.68
N ILE A 212 3.60 -5.17 -17.60
CA ILE A 212 3.23 -6.03 -18.75
C ILE A 212 2.72 -7.38 -18.24
N ALA A 213 3.46 -8.03 -17.33
CA ALA A 213 3.07 -9.32 -16.76
C ALA A 213 1.74 -9.23 -15.98
N ALA A 214 1.56 -8.17 -15.19
CA ALA A 214 0.32 -7.92 -14.47
C ALA A 214 -0.86 -7.68 -15.43
N THR A 215 -0.66 -6.90 -16.49
CA THR A 215 -1.69 -6.63 -17.50
C THR A 215 -2.08 -7.91 -18.25
N ALA A 216 -1.09 -8.72 -18.64
CA ALA A 216 -1.34 -10.01 -19.28
C ALA A 216 -2.10 -10.98 -18.34
N ALA A 217 -1.69 -11.09 -17.08
CA ALA A 217 -2.38 -11.91 -16.09
C ALA A 217 -3.81 -11.42 -15.85
N PHE A 218 -4.03 -10.11 -15.74
CA PHE A 218 -5.37 -9.55 -15.56
C PHE A 218 -6.24 -9.71 -16.83
N ALA A 219 -5.65 -9.64 -18.02
CA ALA A 219 -6.38 -9.89 -19.28
C ALA A 219 -7.04 -11.27 -19.30
N LEU A 220 -6.44 -12.28 -18.65
CA LEU A 220 -7.07 -13.61 -18.51
C LEU A 220 -8.39 -13.55 -17.74
N VAL A 221 -8.51 -12.64 -16.75
CA VAL A 221 -9.75 -12.41 -16.01
C VAL A 221 -10.83 -11.82 -16.93
N LEU A 222 -10.44 -10.98 -17.89
CA LEU A 222 -11.37 -10.35 -18.84
C LEU A 222 -11.89 -11.33 -19.90
N LEU A 223 -11.22 -12.49 -20.09
CA LEU A 223 -11.71 -13.56 -20.97
C LEU A 223 -12.94 -14.28 -20.41
N TRP A 224 -13.22 -14.12 -19.10
CA TRP A 224 -14.43 -14.69 -18.53
C TRP A 224 -15.68 -14.05 -19.12
N PRO A 225 -16.73 -14.85 -19.47
CA PRO A 225 -17.93 -14.34 -20.11
C PRO A 225 -18.56 -13.16 -19.38
N GLY A 226 -18.84 -12.09 -20.11
CA GLY A 226 -19.50 -10.89 -19.57
C GLY A 226 -18.56 -9.86 -18.92
N GLN A 227 -17.31 -10.21 -18.56
CA GLN A 227 -16.39 -9.27 -17.91
C GLN A 227 -16.03 -8.08 -18.81
N TRP A 228 -15.80 -8.35 -20.09
CA TRP A 228 -15.51 -7.29 -21.06
C TRP A 228 -16.63 -6.26 -21.15
N LYS A 229 -17.89 -6.73 -21.30
CA LYS A 229 -19.06 -5.87 -21.30
C LYS A 229 -19.17 -5.07 -20.00
N HIS A 230 -18.99 -5.76 -18.86
CA HIS A 230 -19.01 -5.12 -17.53
C HIS A 230 -17.98 -3.98 -17.40
N VAL A 231 -16.79 -4.12 -17.98
CA VAL A 231 -15.76 -3.07 -17.97
C VAL A 231 -16.19 -1.88 -18.84
N TRP A 232 -16.77 -2.12 -20.01
CA TRP A 232 -17.25 -1.03 -20.87
C TRP A 232 -18.42 -0.24 -20.26
N GLU A 233 -19.20 -0.86 -19.40
CA GLU A 233 -20.30 -0.23 -18.67
C GLU A 233 -19.83 0.55 -17.42
N THR A 234 -18.52 0.82 -17.30
CA THR A 234 -17.99 1.59 -16.16
C THR A 234 -18.59 3.00 -16.14
N ASP A 235 -19.13 3.37 -14.99
CA ASP A 235 -19.62 4.72 -14.75
C ASP A 235 -18.52 5.77 -14.94
N ARG A 236 -18.87 6.93 -15.52
CA ARG A 236 -17.92 7.99 -15.87
C ARG A 236 -17.17 8.53 -14.65
N GLU A 237 -17.85 8.69 -13.52
CA GLU A 237 -17.22 9.16 -12.28
C GLU A 237 -16.23 8.13 -11.75
N ALA A 238 -16.60 6.84 -11.74
CA ALA A 238 -15.70 5.76 -11.37
C ALA A 238 -14.49 5.70 -12.32
N ALA A 239 -14.72 5.76 -13.64
CA ALA A 239 -13.65 5.74 -14.64
C ALA A 239 -12.65 6.88 -14.45
N LYS A 240 -13.15 8.12 -14.22
CA LYS A 240 -12.33 9.30 -13.91
C LYS A 240 -11.44 9.09 -12.69
N TRP A 241 -12.02 8.62 -11.59
CA TRP A 241 -11.26 8.41 -10.35
C TRP A 241 -10.29 7.24 -10.44
N PHE A 242 -10.63 6.14 -11.14
CA PHE A 242 -9.70 5.04 -11.40
C PHE A 242 -8.56 5.47 -12.32
N THR A 243 -8.82 6.24 -13.38
CA THR A 243 -7.78 6.77 -14.26
C THR A 243 -6.84 7.68 -13.47
N PHE A 244 -7.37 8.60 -12.70
CA PHE A 244 -6.57 9.48 -11.84
C PHE A 244 -5.73 8.67 -10.83
N SER A 245 -6.31 7.66 -10.21
CA SER A 245 -5.61 6.71 -9.34
C SER A 245 -4.47 5.99 -10.08
N GLY A 246 -4.69 5.56 -11.33
CA GLY A 246 -3.66 4.94 -12.17
C GLY A 246 -2.43 5.83 -12.37
N PHE A 247 -2.64 7.12 -12.65
CA PHE A 247 -1.55 8.10 -12.73
C PHE A 247 -0.85 8.30 -11.38
N LEU A 248 -1.61 8.43 -10.30
CA LEU A 248 -1.04 8.66 -8.97
C LEU A 248 -0.17 7.49 -8.50
N VAL A 249 -0.59 6.25 -8.75
CA VAL A 249 0.21 5.09 -8.38
C VAL A 249 1.48 4.98 -9.23
N PHE A 250 1.40 5.33 -10.53
CA PHE A 250 2.60 5.42 -11.38
C PHE A 250 3.60 6.43 -10.81
N PHE A 251 3.18 7.68 -10.55
CA PHE A 251 4.06 8.69 -9.97
C PHE A 251 4.62 8.27 -8.63
N SER A 252 3.81 7.65 -7.77
CA SER A 252 4.28 7.12 -6.50
C SER A 252 5.42 6.13 -6.68
N GLN A 253 5.27 5.16 -7.57
CA GLN A 253 6.30 4.16 -7.83
C GLN A 253 7.55 4.76 -8.48
N MET A 254 7.36 5.67 -9.43
CA MET A 254 8.46 6.38 -10.08
C MET A 254 9.29 7.17 -9.06
N PHE A 255 8.65 7.99 -8.21
CA PHE A 255 9.35 8.74 -7.17
C PHE A 255 10.03 7.82 -6.14
N LEU A 256 9.42 6.68 -5.81
CA LEU A 256 10.02 5.72 -4.89
C LEU A 256 11.32 5.13 -5.46
N TYR A 257 11.32 4.72 -6.72
CA TYR A 257 12.50 4.19 -7.38
C TYR A 257 13.61 5.25 -7.48
N MET A 258 13.24 6.47 -7.88
CA MET A 258 14.17 7.60 -7.90
C MET A 258 14.73 7.92 -6.51
N ALA A 259 13.91 7.87 -5.45
CA ALA A 259 14.37 8.10 -4.09
C ALA A 259 15.40 7.06 -3.65
N MET A 260 15.13 5.79 -3.91
CA MET A 260 16.00 4.68 -3.55
C MET A 260 17.35 4.70 -4.26
N SER A 261 17.46 5.41 -5.38
CA SER A 261 18.71 5.51 -6.13
C SER A 261 19.65 6.58 -5.63
N VAL A 262 19.11 7.63 -5.00
CA VAL A 262 19.89 8.77 -4.52
C VAL A 262 19.99 8.81 -2.99
N ALA A 263 19.33 7.89 -2.29
CA ALA A 263 19.38 7.78 -0.84
C ALA A 263 19.26 6.32 -0.37
N PRO A 264 19.88 5.97 0.77
CA PRO A 264 19.78 4.63 1.34
C PRO A 264 18.33 4.24 1.64
N VAL A 265 18.02 2.95 1.50
CA VAL A 265 16.69 2.39 1.81
C VAL A 265 16.29 2.67 3.26
N THR A 266 17.26 2.69 4.17
CA THR A 266 17.09 3.01 5.60
C THR A 266 16.57 4.43 5.84
N VAL A 267 16.78 5.36 4.90
CA VAL A 267 16.22 6.73 4.94
C VAL A 267 14.89 6.81 4.21
N VAL A 268 14.81 6.20 3.02
CA VAL A 268 13.62 6.28 2.15
C VAL A 268 12.43 5.53 2.76
N SER A 269 12.67 4.35 3.33
CA SER A 269 11.61 3.48 3.82
C SER A 269 10.80 4.09 4.98
N PRO A 270 11.40 4.63 6.06
CA PRO A 270 10.64 5.31 7.11
C PRO A 270 9.85 6.53 6.61
N ILE A 271 10.46 7.33 5.72
CA ILE A 271 9.81 8.52 5.14
C ILE A 271 8.57 8.11 4.32
N ASN A 272 8.67 7.04 3.53
CA ASN A 272 7.54 6.58 2.73
C ASN A 272 6.35 6.10 3.59
N ARG A 273 6.57 5.71 4.87
CA ARG A 273 5.49 5.38 5.81
C ARG A 273 4.62 6.58 6.20
N LEU A 274 5.10 7.80 5.97
CA LEU A 274 4.27 9.01 6.13
C LEU A 274 3.02 8.99 5.24
N SER A 275 2.98 8.12 4.22
CA SER A 275 1.78 7.89 3.42
C SER A 275 0.54 7.56 4.25
N ILE A 276 0.69 6.97 5.44
CA ILE A 276 -0.43 6.71 6.35
C ILE A 276 -1.07 8.01 6.83
N LEU A 277 -0.25 9.01 7.19
CA LEU A 277 -0.74 10.33 7.63
C LEU A 277 -1.37 11.11 6.48
N PHE A 278 -0.71 11.14 5.32
CA PHE A 278 -1.28 11.75 4.11
C PHE A 278 -2.61 11.10 3.71
N ARG A 279 -2.77 9.78 3.96
CA ARG A 279 -4.03 9.08 3.69
C ARG A 279 -5.18 9.62 4.53
N LEU A 280 -4.99 9.89 5.83
CA LEU A 280 -6.00 10.51 6.68
C LEU A 280 -6.40 11.89 6.14
N PHE A 281 -5.43 12.68 5.73
CA PHE A 281 -5.67 14.01 5.16
C PHE A 281 -6.48 13.93 3.87
N PHE A 282 -6.03 13.16 2.88
CA PHE A 282 -6.72 13.04 1.59
C PHE A 282 -8.08 12.34 1.72
N SER A 283 -8.25 11.39 2.64
CA SER A 283 -9.53 10.76 2.94
C SER A 283 -10.52 11.77 3.51
N ARG A 284 -10.06 12.67 4.38
CA ARG A 284 -10.90 13.74 4.95
C ARG A 284 -11.35 14.73 3.85
N LEU A 285 -10.45 15.01 2.92
CA LEU A 285 -10.71 15.93 1.80
C LEU A 285 -11.69 15.35 0.78
N LEU A 286 -11.48 14.09 0.36
CA LEU A 286 -12.25 13.48 -0.74
C LEU A 286 -13.48 12.71 -0.28
N ASN A 287 -13.42 12.05 0.88
CA ASN A 287 -14.41 11.06 1.30
C ASN A 287 -14.94 11.26 2.74
N PRO A 288 -15.27 12.48 3.19
CA PRO A 288 -15.58 12.74 4.60
C PRO A 288 -16.79 11.91 5.11
N GLN A 289 -17.74 11.59 4.23
CA GLN A 289 -18.95 10.84 4.58
C GLN A 289 -18.81 9.31 4.40
N HIS A 290 -17.75 8.86 3.74
CA HIS A 290 -17.55 7.46 3.34
C HIS A 290 -16.34 6.80 4.03
N GLU A 291 -15.79 7.45 5.04
CA GLU A 291 -14.65 6.97 5.80
C GLU A 291 -14.91 7.03 7.30
N VAL A 292 -14.31 6.11 8.02
CA VAL A 292 -14.35 6.13 9.48
C VAL A 292 -13.26 7.06 9.99
N PHE A 293 -13.66 8.05 10.77
CA PHE A 293 -12.76 8.96 11.49
C PHE A 293 -13.02 8.85 12.99
N GLY A 294 -12.00 9.09 13.79
CA GLY A 294 -12.14 9.10 15.25
C GLY A 294 -10.80 8.86 15.94
N GLY A 295 -10.77 9.11 17.25
CA GLY A 295 -9.54 8.98 18.04
C GLY A 295 -8.92 7.58 17.98
N SER A 296 -9.72 6.51 17.88
CA SER A 296 -9.22 5.14 17.73
C SER A 296 -8.54 4.89 16.39
N VAL A 297 -9.04 5.49 15.29
CA VAL A 297 -8.40 5.37 13.96
C VAL A 297 -7.07 6.12 13.95
N ILE A 298 -7.05 7.32 14.55
CA ILE A 298 -5.82 8.11 14.69
C ILE A 298 -4.80 7.36 15.54
N LEU A 299 -5.21 6.84 16.69
CA LEU A 299 -4.32 6.09 17.58
C LEU A 299 -3.77 4.83 16.90
N ALA A 300 -4.63 4.03 16.25
CA ALA A 300 -4.19 2.86 15.48
C ALA A 300 -3.19 3.24 14.38
N THR A 301 -3.44 4.36 13.69
CA THR A 301 -2.55 4.87 12.65
C THR A 301 -1.19 5.27 13.21
N VAL A 302 -1.17 6.01 14.33
CA VAL A 302 0.08 6.43 14.98
C VAL A 302 0.87 5.24 15.51
N VAL A 303 0.21 4.30 16.21
CA VAL A 303 0.87 3.08 16.72
C VAL A 303 1.44 2.24 15.59
N SER A 304 0.67 2.01 14.52
CA SER A 304 1.14 1.27 13.34
C SER A 304 2.28 1.98 12.62
N LEU A 305 2.25 3.33 12.55
CA LEU A 305 3.33 4.12 11.95
C LEU A 305 4.62 4.01 12.77
N LEU A 306 4.53 4.14 14.09
CA LEU A 306 5.69 3.98 14.99
C LEU A 306 6.28 2.57 14.85
N GLY A 307 5.43 1.53 14.76
CA GLY A 307 5.85 0.17 14.52
C GLY A 307 6.53 0.00 13.16
N ALA A 308 5.98 0.59 12.11
CA ALA A 308 6.55 0.55 10.77
C ALA A 308 7.91 1.26 10.68
N VAL A 309 8.05 2.40 11.36
CA VAL A 309 9.31 3.13 11.46
C VAL A 309 10.34 2.31 12.26
N ALA A 310 9.98 1.78 13.42
CA ALA A 310 10.86 0.96 14.24
C ALA A 310 11.36 -0.29 13.49
N LEU A 311 10.47 -0.94 12.72
CA LEU A 311 10.83 -2.11 11.91
C LEU A 311 11.76 -1.76 10.73
N SER A 312 11.63 -0.56 10.18
CA SER A 312 12.38 -0.11 9.00
C SER A 312 13.74 0.54 9.36
N LEU A 313 13.92 1.00 10.60
CA LEU A 313 15.17 1.59 11.05
C LEU A 313 16.22 0.51 11.35
N SER A 314 17.45 0.74 10.89
CA SER A 314 18.59 -0.06 11.35
C SER A 314 19.06 0.45 12.74
N THR A 315 19.63 -0.46 13.52
CA THR A 315 20.23 -0.11 14.83
C THR A 315 21.35 0.91 14.69
N ASP A 316 22.15 0.84 13.62
CA ASP A 316 23.25 1.77 13.34
C ASP A 316 22.76 3.20 13.15
N VAL A 317 21.61 3.39 12.46
CA VAL A 317 21.00 4.72 12.29
C VAL A 317 20.53 5.28 13.63
N VAL A 318 19.91 4.44 14.48
CA VAL A 318 19.47 4.88 15.81
C VAL A 318 20.66 5.31 16.67
N GLN A 319 21.76 4.54 16.63
CA GLN A 319 22.99 4.85 17.37
C GLN A 319 23.68 6.12 16.86
N SER A 320 23.59 6.39 15.55
CA SER A 320 24.16 7.63 14.98
C SER A 320 23.36 8.90 15.30
N LEU A 321 22.05 8.75 15.58
CA LEU A 321 21.16 9.88 15.87
C LEU A 321 21.05 10.20 17.37
N LEU A 322 21.26 9.22 18.23
CA LEU A 322 21.05 9.34 19.68
C LEU A 322 22.32 8.95 20.44
N PRO A 323 22.84 9.80 21.35
CA PRO A 323 23.92 9.44 22.28
C PRO A 323 23.38 8.44 23.31
N LEU A 324 23.46 7.14 23.00
CA LEU A 324 22.94 6.08 23.86
C LEU A 324 24.00 5.57 24.84
N PRO A 325 23.63 5.21 26.08
CA PRO A 325 24.52 4.53 27.03
C PRO A 325 24.98 3.17 26.46
N GLU A 326 26.18 2.70 26.85
CA GLU A 326 26.73 1.43 26.34
C GLU A 326 25.80 0.22 26.57
N SER A 327 25.09 0.20 27.71
CA SER A 327 24.09 -0.84 28.00
C SER A 327 22.95 -0.90 26.99
N MET A 328 22.48 0.26 26.51
CA MET A 328 21.45 0.31 25.46
C MET A 328 22.00 -0.05 24.08
N VAL A 329 23.24 0.33 23.79
CA VAL A 329 23.94 -0.06 22.54
C VAL A 329 24.08 -1.58 22.49
N THR A 330 24.50 -2.22 23.59
CA THR A 330 24.61 -3.67 23.68
C THR A 330 23.24 -4.35 23.49
N LEU A 331 22.19 -3.81 24.12
CA LEU A 331 20.82 -4.33 23.95
C LEU A 331 20.34 -4.21 22.51
N LEU A 332 20.53 -3.06 21.86
CA LEU A 332 20.09 -2.82 20.47
C LEU A 332 20.84 -3.69 19.46
N ASN A 333 22.09 -4.05 19.74
CA ASN A 333 22.91 -4.92 18.88
C ASN A 333 22.67 -6.41 19.12
N TRP A 334 21.83 -6.77 20.09
CA TRP A 334 21.44 -8.15 20.31
C TRP A 334 20.71 -8.70 19.07
N ARG A 335 21.07 -9.93 18.66
CA ARG A 335 20.56 -10.56 17.44
C ARG A 335 19.95 -11.91 17.80
N TRP A 336 18.72 -12.11 17.42
CA TRP A 336 18.06 -13.40 17.46
C TRP A 336 18.23 -14.07 16.09
N PRO A 337 18.70 -15.37 16.03
CA PRO A 337 18.81 -16.12 14.79
C PRO A 337 17.44 -16.39 14.17
#